data_12d1d8d4f149c429bb79ac4ede751d7d
#
_entry.id   12d1d8d4f149c429bb79ac4ede751d7d
#
_cell.length_a   1.000
_cell.length_b   1.000
_cell.length_c   1.000
_cell.angle_alpha   90.00
_cell.angle_beta   90.00
_cell.angle_gamma   90.00
#
_symmetry.space_group_name_H-M   'P 1'
#
loop_
_entity.id
_entity.type
_entity.pdbx_description
1 polymer ?
#
loop_
_entity_poly.entity_id
_entity_poly.type
_entity_poly.pdbx_seq_one_letter_code
_entity_poly.pdbx_strand_id
1 'polypeptide(L)'
;MRSTQFFEFVNGIAQEATDGQTVRLSSAHIQPIVSDDVAAALAEVTLGAPVNGMIEIAGPERLCLDELVRRFLRAKQDARQVVTDVHARYFGIDVNDQSLTPGDNPRIGPTRFDDWLSRSAAER
;
A
#
# COMPACT_ATOMS: atom_id res chain seq x y z
N MET A 1 8.50 -10.40 11.99
CA MET A 1 8.61 -9.21 11.11
C MET A 1 7.23 -8.75 10.71
N ARG A 2 7.01 -7.46 10.65
CA ARG A 2 5.76 -6.84 10.20
C ARG A 2 6.01 -6.04 8.94
N SER A 3 5.02 -5.99 8.05
CA SER A 3 5.09 -5.12 6.89
C SER A 3 3.89 -4.19 6.84
N THR A 4 4.04 -3.07 6.13
CA THR A 4 2.90 -2.25 5.74
C THR A 4 2.09 -2.99 4.66
N GLN A 5 1.00 -2.38 4.18
CA GLN A 5 0.13 -3.01 3.19
C GLN A 5 0.88 -3.25 1.89
N PHE A 6 0.52 -4.30 1.17
CA PHE A 6 1.16 -4.66 -0.09
C PHE A 6 0.53 -3.91 -1.26
N PHE A 7 1.37 -3.53 -2.25
CA PHE A 7 0.87 -2.96 -3.50
C PHE A 7 -0.19 -3.85 -4.14
N GLU A 8 -0.01 -5.16 -4.06
CA GLU A 8 -0.90 -6.16 -4.67
C GLU A 8 -2.32 -6.11 -4.11
N PHE A 9 -2.52 -5.50 -2.94
CA PHE A 9 -3.85 -5.33 -2.36
C PHE A 9 -4.61 -4.12 -2.88
N VAL A 10 -4.01 -3.26 -3.71
CA VAL A 10 -4.65 -2.02 -4.15
C VAL A 10 -5.98 -2.29 -4.87
N ASN A 11 -6.06 -3.33 -5.68
CA ASN A 11 -7.31 -3.70 -6.35
C ASN A 11 -8.39 -4.08 -5.33
N GLY A 12 -8.05 -4.84 -4.31
CA GLY A 12 -8.98 -5.21 -3.24
C GLY A 12 -9.47 -4.00 -2.45
N ILE A 13 -8.57 -3.04 -2.20
CA ILE A 13 -8.95 -1.78 -1.53
C ILE A 13 -9.96 -1.03 -2.40
N ALA A 14 -9.71 -0.92 -3.70
CA ALA A 14 -10.61 -0.24 -4.62
C ALA A 14 -11.97 -0.92 -4.67
N GLN A 15 -12.01 -2.24 -4.77
CA GLN A 15 -13.26 -3.00 -4.86
C GLN A 15 -14.10 -2.87 -3.59
N GLU A 16 -13.46 -2.96 -2.43
CA GLU A 16 -14.16 -2.86 -1.14
C GLU A 16 -14.82 -1.49 -0.97
N ALA A 17 -14.16 -0.43 -1.45
CA ALA A 17 -14.62 0.94 -1.31
C ALA A 17 -15.57 1.38 -2.43
N THR A 18 -15.85 0.52 -3.41
CA THR A 18 -16.67 0.86 -4.57
C THR A 18 -18.15 0.78 -4.25
N ASP A 19 -18.88 1.83 -4.66
CA ASP A 19 -20.34 1.89 -4.66
C ASP A 19 -20.77 2.39 -6.04
N GLY A 20 -21.26 1.49 -6.90
CA GLY A 20 -21.55 1.82 -8.29
C GLY A 20 -20.31 2.19 -9.07
N GLN A 21 -20.20 3.43 -9.53
CA GLN A 21 -19.04 3.95 -10.25
C GLN A 21 -18.15 4.83 -9.36
N THR A 22 -18.41 4.87 -8.07
CA THR A 22 -17.72 5.74 -7.13
C THR A 22 -16.92 4.90 -6.13
N VAL A 23 -15.66 5.27 -5.93
CA VAL A 23 -14.79 4.68 -4.91
C VAL A 23 -14.57 5.74 -3.83
N ARG A 24 -15.08 5.48 -2.62
CA ARG A 24 -14.97 6.43 -1.50
C ARG A 24 -13.82 6.01 -0.60
N LEU A 25 -12.84 6.90 -0.46
CA LEU A 25 -11.65 6.62 0.32
C LEU A 25 -11.23 7.81 1.15
N SER A 26 -10.69 7.52 2.34
CA SER A 26 -10.02 8.52 3.16
C SER A 26 -8.75 9.00 2.48
N SER A 27 -8.33 10.22 2.81
CA SER A 27 -7.01 10.75 2.42
C SER A 27 -5.91 10.36 3.40
N ALA A 28 -6.16 9.45 4.33
CA ALA A 28 -5.17 8.98 5.29
C ALA A 28 -3.93 8.44 4.58
N HIS A 29 -2.77 8.63 5.20
CA HIS A 29 -1.51 8.18 4.61
C HIS A 29 -1.35 6.68 4.68
N ILE A 30 -0.76 6.13 3.64
CA ILE A 30 -0.38 4.72 3.54
C ILE A 30 1.05 4.67 3.00
N GLN A 31 1.83 3.70 3.44
CA GLN A 31 3.20 3.52 2.96
C GLN A 31 3.37 2.09 2.46
N PRO A 32 2.78 1.77 1.30
CA PRO A 32 2.69 0.38 0.85
C PRO A 32 4.00 -0.15 0.28
N ILE A 33 4.12 -1.47 0.26
CA ILE A 33 5.33 -2.17 -0.18
C ILE A 33 4.95 -3.29 -1.15
N VAL A 34 5.83 -3.57 -2.11
CA VAL A 34 5.66 -4.75 -2.96
C VAL A 34 6.06 -6.02 -2.20
N SER A 35 5.34 -7.12 -2.44
CA SER A 35 5.60 -8.38 -1.75
C SER A 35 7.03 -8.90 -1.98
N ASP A 36 7.60 -8.68 -3.15
CA ASP A 36 8.97 -9.09 -3.46
C ASP A 36 10.02 -8.43 -2.54
N ASP A 37 9.81 -7.16 -2.18
CA ASP A 37 10.70 -6.46 -1.25
C ASP A 37 10.62 -7.05 0.15
N VAL A 38 9.45 -7.51 0.57
CA VAL A 38 9.27 -8.21 1.85
C VAL A 38 10.03 -9.54 1.83
N ALA A 39 9.92 -10.29 0.74
CA ALA A 39 10.63 -11.56 0.61
C ALA A 39 12.16 -11.36 0.65
N ALA A 40 12.67 -10.33 -0.02
CA ALA A 40 14.09 -9.99 0.01
C ALA A 40 14.56 -9.64 1.43
N ALA A 41 13.78 -8.85 2.16
CA ALA A 41 14.10 -8.48 3.53
C ALA A 41 14.06 -9.68 4.47
N LEU A 42 13.11 -10.59 4.27
CA LEU A 42 13.04 -11.84 5.05
C LEU A 42 14.30 -12.69 4.84
N ALA A 43 14.78 -12.80 3.61
CA ALA A 43 15.99 -13.54 3.30
C ALA A 43 17.20 -12.93 4.04
N GLU A 44 17.33 -11.60 4.02
CA GLU A 44 18.41 -10.91 4.74
C GLU A 44 18.35 -11.17 6.25
N VAL A 45 17.18 -11.09 6.84
CA VAL A 45 16.98 -11.31 8.27
C VAL A 45 17.31 -12.75 8.64
N THR A 46 16.90 -13.70 7.81
CA THR A 46 17.12 -15.13 8.06
C THR A 46 18.61 -15.50 8.00
N LEU A 47 19.36 -14.85 7.10
CA LEU A 47 20.79 -15.12 6.89
C LEU A 47 21.70 -14.28 7.81
N GLY A 48 21.14 -13.26 8.45
CA GLY A 48 21.89 -12.36 9.32
C GLY A 48 21.99 -12.85 10.76
N ALA A 49 22.58 -11.99 11.61
CA ALA A 49 22.65 -12.25 13.05
C ALA A 49 21.23 -12.26 13.65
N PRO A 50 20.99 -13.03 14.71
CA PRO A 50 19.69 -13.01 15.38
C PRO A 50 19.31 -11.61 15.83
N VAL A 51 18.04 -11.26 15.62
CA VAL A 51 17.50 -9.96 15.99
C VAL A 51 16.47 -10.16 17.11
N ASN A 52 16.67 -9.46 18.22
CA ASN A 52 15.72 -9.45 19.31
C ASN A 52 14.70 -8.33 19.07
N GLY A 53 13.43 -8.69 19.04
CA GLY A 53 12.32 -7.74 18.89
C GLY A 53 11.69 -7.76 17.51
N MET A 54 10.77 -6.81 17.30
CA MET A 54 9.98 -6.69 16.07
C MET A 54 10.77 -5.91 15.01
N ILE A 55 10.88 -6.48 13.82
CA ILE A 55 11.39 -5.77 12.64
C ILE A 55 10.19 -5.37 11.80
N GLU A 56 10.14 -4.09 11.42
CA GLU A 56 9.10 -3.55 10.56
C GLU A 56 9.70 -3.17 9.21
N ILE A 57 8.99 -3.50 8.12
CA ILE A 57 9.39 -3.12 6.77
C ILE A 57 8.25 -2.37 6.10
N ALA A 58 8.59 -1.31 5.39
CA ALA A 58 7.63 -0.46 4.70
C ALA A 58 8.12 -0.12 3.30
N GLY A 59 7.20 0.31 2.43
CA GLY A 59 7.56 0.83 1.12
C GLY A 59 8.27 2.19 1.21
N PRO A 60 8.85 2.64 0.09
CA PRO A 60 9.67 3.86 0.07
C PRO A 60 8.88 5.15 0.07
N GLU A 61 7.56 5.10 -0.17
CA GLU A 61 6.75 6.30 -0.36
C GLU A 61 5.56 6.33 0.59
N ARG A 62 5.36 7.47 1.21
CA ARG A 62 4.12 7.76 1.96
C ARG A 62 3.15 8.44 1.01
N LEU A 63 2.03 7.78 0.74
CA LEU A 63 1.02 8.25 -0.20
C LEU A 63 -0.32 8.43 0.53
N CYS A 64 -1.19 9.28 -0.03
CA CYS A 64 -2.58 9.32 0.43
C CYS A 64 -3.34 8.12 -0.16
N LEU A 65 -4.19 7.50 0.63
CA LEU A 65 -4.92 6.29 0.22
C LEU A 65 -5.77 6.51 -1.02
N ASP A 66 -6.48 7.65 -1.09
CA ASP A 66 -7.28 8.01 -2.25
C ASP A 66 -6.41 8.21 -3.49
N GLU A 67 -5.24 8.84 -3.35
CA GLU A 67 -4.32 9.05 -4.47
C GLU A 67 -3.71 7.73 -4.95
N LEU A 68 -3.40 6.82 -4.06
CA LEU A 68 -2.90 5.49 -4.41
C LEU A 68 -3.89 4.77 -5.35
N VAL A 69 -5.15 4.77 -4.98
CA VAL A 69 -6.20 4.11 -5.77
C VAL A 69 -6.45 4.85 -7.07
N ARG A 70 -6.41 6.20 -7.06
CA ARG A 70 -6.52 6.99 -8.31
C ARG A 70 -5.45 6.60 -9.32
N ARG A 71 -4.21 6.47 -8.89
CA ARG A 71 -3.10 6.06 -9.76
C ARG A 71 -3.33 4.67 -10.32
N PHE A 72 -3.79 3.75 -9.48
CA PHE A 72 -4.07 2.38 -9.90
C PHE A 72 -5.18 2.33 -10.95
N LEU A 73 -6.29 3.00 -10.71
CA LEU A 73 -7.43 3.01 -11.63
C LEU A 73 -7.06 3.67 -12.95
N ARG A 74 -6.28 4.75 -12.91
CA ARG A 74 -5.79 5.43 -14.12
C ARG A 74 -4.92 4.49 -14.95
N ALA A 75 -4.02 3.75 -14.32
CA ALA A 75 -3.15 2.80 -15.00
C ALA A 75 -3.92 1.65 -15.63
N LYS A 76 -5.04 1.26 -15.03
CA LYS A 76 -5.92 0.20 -15.56
C LYS A 76 -6.98 0.74 -16.52
N GLN A 77 -7.01 2.04 -16.78
CA GLN A 77 -8.03 2.69 -17.62
C GLN A 77 -9.45 2.41 -17.10
N ASP A 78 -9.60 2.40 -15.79
CA ASP A 78 -10.87 2.15 -15.11
C ASP A 78 -11.65 3.46 -15.00
N ALA A 79 -12.92 3.44 -15.37
CA ALA A 79 -13.75 4.64 -15.42
C ALA A 79 -14.29 5.07 -14.05
N ARG A 80 -14.11 4.25 -13.01
CA ARG A 80 -14.57 4.62 -11.66
C ARG A 80 -13.89 5.88 -11.18
N GLN A 81 -14.64 6.70 -10.43
CA GLN A 81 -14.13 7.94 -9.85
C GLN A 81 -13.85 7.76 -8.38
N VAL A 82 -12.67 8.23 -7.97
CA VAL A 82 -12.30 8.23 -6.56
C VAL A 82 -12.75 9.53 -5.92
N VAL A 83 -13.51 9.42 -4.84
CA VAL A 83 -13.99 10.55 -4.05
C VAL A 83 -13.31 10.50 -2.68
N THR A 84 -12.69 11.60 -2.29
CA THR A 84 -12.09 11.74 -0.98
C THR A 84 -13.17 11.97 0.06
N ASP A 85 -13.24 11.09 1.06
CA ASP A 85 -14.20 11.19 2.15
C ASP A 85 -13.45 10.92 3.46
N VAL A 86 -13.28 11.97 4.28
CA VAL A 86 -12.53 11.86 5.54
C VAL A 86 -13.15 10.89 6.53
N HIS A 87 -14.42 10.54 6.35
CA HIS A 87 -15.13 9.59 7.20
C HIS A 87 -15.17 8.18 6.60
N ALA A 88 -14.60 7.98 5.41
CA ALA A 88 -14.55 6.65 4.80
C ALA A 88 -13.68 5.71 5.63
N ARG A 89 -14.14 4.48 5.78
CA ARG A 89 -13.45 3.46 6.55
C ARG A 89 -12.62 2.56 5.64
N TYR A 90 -11.54 2.03 6.20
CA TYR A 90 -10.69 1.05 5.52
C TYR A 90 -11.11 -0.34 6.00
N PHE A 91 -11.78 -1.10 5.13
CA PHE A 91 -12.36 -2.40 5.48
C PHE A 91 -13.17 -2.35 6.78
N GLY A 92 -14.02 -1.31 6.91
CA GLY A 92 -14.88 -1.12 8.06
C GLY A 92 -14.21 -0.50 9.29
N ILE A 93 -12.94 -0.12 9.20
CA ILE A 93 -12.15 0.42 10.32
C ILE A 93 -11.86 1.89 10.07
N ASP A 94 -12.03 2.73 11.09
CA ASP A 94 -11.61 4.12 11.04
C ASP A 94 -10.09 4.20 10.96
N VAL A 95 -9.58 5.02 10.04
CA VAL A 95 -8.14 5.19 9.84
C VAL A 95 -7.75 6.65 9.92
N ASN A 96 -6.50 6.88 10.32
CA ASN A 96 -5.86 8.20 10.30
C ASN A 96 -4.49 8.09 9.63
N ASP A 97 -3.72 9.17 9.62
CA ASP A 97 -2.43 9.22 8.94
C ASP A 97 -1.37 8.28 9.50
N GLN A 98 -1.63 7.66 10.65
CA GLN A 98 -0.70 6.75 11.31
C GLN A 98 -1.14 5.28 11.25
N SER A 99 -2.37 5.01 10.85
CA SER A 99 -2.93 3.65 10.87
C SER A 99 -2.28 2.72 9.86
N LEU A 100 -1.89 3.24 8.69
CA LEU A 100 -1.38 2.44 7.57
C LEU A 100 0.07 2.80 7.23
N THR A 101 0.77 3.42 8.16
CA THR A 101 2.18 3.78 8.03
C THR A 101 3.00 3.06 9.11
N PRO A 102 4.32 2.91 8.91
CA PRO A 102 5.14 2.22 9.91
C PRO A 102 5.39 3.08 11.14
N GLY A 103 5.86 2.44 12.20
CA GLY A 103 6.41 3.13 13.37
C GLY A 103 7.79 3.72 13.08
N ASP A 104 8.59 3.90 14.14
CA ASP A 104 9.94 4.45 14.01
C ASP A 104 10.92 3.41 13.44
N ASN A 105 11.85 3.89 12.62
CA ASN A 105 12.97 3.08 12.10
C ASN A 105 12.58 1.81 11.35
N PRO A 106 11.63 1.86 10.38
CA PRO A 106 11.35 0.69 9.56
C PRO A 106 12.48 0.44 8.57
N ARG A 107 12.63 -0.81 8.12
CA ARG A 107 13.37 -1.10 6.90
C ARG A 107 12.55 -0.60 5.73
N ILE A 108 13.21 -0.03 4.72
CA ILE A 108 12.53 0.53 3.56
C ILE A 108 12.82 -0.33 2.33
N GLY A 109 11.75 -0.85 1.71
CA GLY A 109 11.87 -1.55 0.44
C GLY A 109 12.11 -0.56 -0.70
N PRO A 110 12.86 -0.94 -1.74
CA PRO A 110 13.28 0.00 -2.80
C PRO A 110 12.26 0.23 -3.89
N THR A 111 11.25 -0.62 -4.04
CA THR A 111 10.34 -0.56 -5.19
C THR A 111 9.26 0.49 -5.00
N ARG A 112 9.20 1.45 -5.93
CA ARG A 112 8.18 2.50 -5.93
C ARG A 112 6.89 2.00 -6.58
N PHE A 113 5.77 2.57 -6.14
CA PHE A 113 4.45 2.16 -6.63
C PHE A 113 4.30 2.33 -8.15
N ASP A 114 4.76 3.47 -8.69
CA ASP A 114 4.66 3.72 -10.13
C ASP A 114 5.50 2.73 -10.94
N ASP A 115 6.66 2.33 -10.44
CA ASP A 115 7.50 1.32 -11.08
C ASP A 115 6.81 -0.04 -11.09
N TRP A 116 6.17 -0.42 -9.98
CA TRP A 116 5.40 -1.66 -9.91
C TRP A 116 4.20 -1.63 -10.87
N LEU A 117 3.48 -0.50 -10.93
CA LEU A 117 2.35 -0.37 -11.86
C LEU A 117 2.78 -0.56 -13.31
N SER A 118 3.89 0.06 -13.69
CA SER A 118 4.41 -0.05 -15.06
C SER A 118 4.75 -1.49 -15.43
N ARG A 119 5.43 -2.21 -14.53
CA ARG A 119 5.77 -3.61 -14.75
C ARG A 119 4.52 -4.49 -14.79
N SER A 120 3.58 -4.26 -13.90
CA SER A 120 2.33 -5.02 -13.83
C SER A 120 1.50 -4.85 -15.11
N ALA A 121 1.47 -3.65 -15.68
CA ALA A 121 0.79 -3.38 -16.95
C ALA A 121 1.49 -4.06 -18.13
N ALA A 122 2.82 -4.10 -18.12
CA ALA A 122 3.60 -4.72 -19.21
C ALA A 122 3.50 -6.24 -19.24
N GLU A 123 3.19 -6.86 -18.11
CA GLU A 123 3.10 -8.33 -17.98
C GLU A 123 1.76 -8.90 -18.46
N ARG A 124 0.88 -8.09 -18.96
CA ARG A 124 -0.44 -8.53 -19.44
C ARG A 124 -0.40 -9.01 -20.87
#